data_dd876c484ce03edd5d8c43ba848d2e60
#
_entry.id   dd876c484ce03edd5d8c43ba848d2e60
#
_cell.length_a   1.000
_cell.length_b   1.000
_cell.length_c   1.000
_cell.angle_alpha   90.00
_cell.angle_beta   90.00
_cell.angle_gamma   90.00
#
_symmetry.space_group_name_H-M   'P 1'
#
loop_
_entity.id
_entity.type
_entity.pdbx_description
1 polymer ?
#
loop_
_entity_poly.entity_id
_entity_poly.type
_entity_poly.pdbx_seq_one_letter_code
_entity_poly.pdbx_strand_id
1 'polypeptide(L)'
;IHDGDISSMYILGENPAMSDPDVVHARAALAKLDHLVVQDIFLTETAYYADVILPASAWAEKTGTVTNTNRQVQMGRPAIAPPGEAREDWWITVELAKRLGLQWSYTHPREVFAEMKQSMKSLENITWERLESENVVAYPSLDESDPGQPIVFGDGFPRFEGRAKFTPANLVSPAEMPDDDYPMIMTTVSYTHLRAHETI
;
A
#
# COMPACT_ATOMS: atom_id res chain seq x y z
N ILE A 1 -4.09 -21.40 3.21
CA ILE A 1 -3.49 -21.70 4.53
C ILE A 1 -4.22 -22.86 5.18
N HIS A 2 -5.57 -22.77 5.34
CA HIS A 2 -6.34 -23.81 6.05
C HIS A 2 -6.16 -25.22 5.46
N ASP A 3 -6.02 -25.32 4.15
CA ASP A 3 -5.85 -26.58 3.41
C ASP A 3 -4.38 -27.05 3.35
N GLY A 4 -3.45 -26.25 3.89
CA GLY A 4 -2.02 -26.56 3.90
C GLY A 4 -1.24 -26.15 2.65
N ASP A 5 -1.89 -25.52 1.67
CA ASP A 5 -1.24 -25.09 0.42
C ASP A 5 -0.27 -23.92 0.62
N ILE A 6 -0.48 -23.14 1.70
CA ILE A 6 0.38 -22.04 2.09
C ILE A 6 0.86 -22.32 3.51
N SER A 7 2.16 -22.54 3.66
CA SER A 7 2.80 -22.83 4.95
C SER A 7 3.60 -21.67 5.51
N SER A 8 3.94 -20.65 4.69
CA SER A 8 4.71 -19.50 5.13
C SER A 8 4.18 -18.21 4.52
N MET A 9 4.24 -17.12 5.28
CA MET A 9 3.83 -15.79 4.82
C MET A 9 4.80 -14.71 5.28
N TYR A 10 4.86 -13.64 4.49
CA TYR A 10 5.47 -12.38 4.84
C TYR A 10 4.40 -11.29 4.76
N ILE A 11 4.10 -10.63 5.86
CA ILE A 11 3.09 -9.57 5.95
C ILE A 11 3.80 -8.25 6.22
N LEU A 12 3.54 -7.26 5.38
CA LEU A 12 4.15 -5.95 5.46
C LEU A 12 3.08 -4.87 5.58
N GLY A 13 3.06 -4.17 6.72
CA GLY A 13 2.21 -3.00 6.95
C GLY A 13 0.70 -3.30 6.96
N GLU A 14 0.32 -4.54 7.27
CA GLU A 14 -1.06 -4.99 7.29
C GLU A 14 -1.37 -5.77 8.57
N ASN A 15 -2.61 -5.66 9.05
CA ASN A 15 -3.04 -6.29 10.28
C ASN A 15 -4.28 -7.19 10.09
N PRO A 16 -4.17 -8.28 9.28
CA PRO A 16 -5.30 -9.15 8.98
C PRO A 16 -5.93 -9.81 10.21
N ALA A 17 -5.17 -10.04 11.28
CA ALA A 17 -5.71 -10.55 12.53
C ALA A 17 -6.70 -9.59 13.22
N MET A 18 -6.84 -8.35 12.73
CA MET A 18 -7.81 -7.36 13.18
C MET A 18 -8.76 -6.93 12.06
N SER A 19 -8.26 -6.71 10.85
CA SER A 19 -9.00 -6.05 9.77
C SER A 19 -9.75 -7.00 8.86
N ASP A 20 -9.52 -8.31 8.94
CA ASP A 20 -10.23 -9.28 8.11
C ASP A 20 -11.71 -9.37 8.54
N PRO A 21 -12.65 -9.37 7.59
CA PRO A 21 -14.10 -9.48 7.91
C PRO A 21 -14.46 -10.71 8.71
N ASP A 22 -13.85 -11.87 8.42
CA ASP A 22 -13.94 -13.08 9.24
C ASP A 22 -12.66 -13.23 10.07
N VAL A 23 -12.54 -12.40 11.09
CA VAL A 23 -11.35 -12.34 11.94
C VAL A 23 -11.04 -13.64 12.65
N VAL A 24 -12.05 -14.44 13.02
CA VAL A 24 -11.86 -15.73 13.68
C VAL A 24 -11.20 -16.72 12.71
N HIS A 25 -11.69 -16.75 11.48
CA HIS A 25 -11.12 -17.58 10.41
C HIS A 25 -9.70 -17.16 10.05
N ALA A 26 -9.46 -15.86 9.91
CA ALA A 26 -8.14 -15.30 9.60
C ALA A 26 -7.11 -15.63 10.71
N ARG A 27 -7.46 -15.43 11.97
CA ARG A 27 -6.60 -15.77 13.11
C ARG A 27 -6.28 -17.27 13.18
N ALA A 28 -7.30 -18.12 12.93
CA ALA A 28 -7.10 -19.57 12.88
C ALA A 28 -6.20 -19.99 11.71
N ALA A 29 -6.24 -19.26 10.58
CA ALA A 29 -5.36 -19.49 9.44
C ALA A 29 -3.90 -19.08 9.79
N LEU A 30 -3.70 -17.87 10.32
CA LEU A 30 -2.37 -17.38 10.70
C LEU A 30 -1.69 -18.31 11.72
N ALA A 31 -2.45 -18.83 12.69
CA ALA A 31 -1.94 -19.76 13.69
C ALA A 31 -1.52 -21.13 13.14
N LYS A 32 -1.89 -21.46 11.88
CA LYS A 32 -1.48 -22.70 11.22
C LYS A 32 -0.23 -22.57 10.37
N LEU A 33 0.27 -21.36 10.16
CA LEU A 33 1.50 -21.17 9.40
C LEU A 33 2.69 -21.79 10.11
N ASP A 34 3.54 -22.45 9.35
CA ASP A 34 4.83 -22.96 9.83
C ASP A 34 5.83 -21.84 10.06
N HIS A 35 5.69 -20.74 9.30
CA HIS A 35 6.57 -19.57 9.42
C HIS A 35 5.87 -18.29 8.98
N LEU A 36 5.82 -17.31 9.87
CA LEU A 36 5.25 -15.99 9.63
C LEU A 36 6.25 -14.89 9.96
N VAL A 37 6.54 -14.06 8.97
CA VAL A 37 7.30 -12.83 9.16
C VAL A 37 6.34 -11.65 9.09
N VAL A 38 6.41 -10.74 10.05
CA VAL A 38 5.63 -9.49 10.07
C VAL A 38 6.59 -8.30 10.10
N GLN A 39 6.44 -7.41 9.13
CA GLN A 39 7.13 -6.12 9.08
C GLN A 39 6.10 -5.03 9.33
N ASP A 40 6.20 -4.33 10.45
CA ASP A 40 5.24 -3.29 10.82
C ASP A 40 5.90 -2.23 11.73
N ILE A 41 5.21 -1.10 11.85
CA ILE A 41 5.61 0.00 12.75
C ILE A 41 5.11 -0.21 14.19
N PHE A 42 4.13 -1.08 14.38
CA PHE A 42 3.56 -1.43 15.69
C PHE A 42 3.55 -2.94 15.91
N LEU A 43 3.53 -3.34 17.18
CA LEU A 43 3.26 -4.71 17.57
C LEU A 43 1.73 -4.95 17.48
N THR A 44 1.28 -5.27 16.27
CA THR A 44 -0.14 -5.49 15.92
C THR A 44 -0.62 -6.86 16.39
N GLU A 45 -1.94 -7.09 16.34
CA GLU A 45 -2.53 -8.41 16.60
C GLU A 45 -1.97 -9.49 15.66
N THR A 46 -1.64 -9.14 14.42
CA THR A 46 -0.98 -10.05 13.47
C THR A 46 0.44 -10.39 13.92
N ALA A 47 1.18 -9.42 14.47
CA ALA A 47 2.54 -9.64 14.94
C ALA A 47 2.63 -10.64 16.09
N TYR A 48 1.57 -10.84 16.88
CA TYR A 48 1.55 -11.87 17.93
C TYR A 48 1.54 -13.31 17.39
N TYR A 49 1.26 -13.51 16.11
CA TYR A 49 1.36 -14.82 15.45
C TYR A 49 2.72 -15.03 14.76
N ALA A 50 3.55 -13.99 14.68
CA ALA A 50 4.77 -14.01 13.90
C ALA A 50 5.91 -14.76 14.63
N ASP A 51 6.70 -15.51 13.85
CA ASP A 51 7.98 -16.09 14.29
C ASP A 51 9.09 -15.05 14.25
N VAL A 52 8.99 -14.09 13.31
CA VAL A 52 9.95 -12.99 13.16
C VAL A 52 9.20 -11.68 12.98
N ILE A 53 9.60 -10.67 13.74
CA ILE A 53 9.10 -9.31 13.64
C ILE A 53 10.23 -8.40 13.18
N LEU A 54 10.01 -7.67 12.10
CA LEU A 54 10.94 -6.68 11.55
C LEU A 54 10.38 -5.28 11.80
N PRO A 55 10.93 -4.52 12.74
CA PRO A 55 10.44 -3.18 13.05
C PRO A 55 10.73 -2.23 11.88
N ALA A 56 9.67 -1.63 11.35
CA ALA A 56 9.72 -0.68 10.25
C ALA A 56 9.55 0.76 10.74
N SER A 57 10.02 1.71 9.96
CA SER A 57 9.85 3.13 10.25
C SER A 57 8.51 3.66 9.71
N ALA A 58 7.90 4.59 10.44
CA ALA A 58 6.71 5.30 10.01
C ALA A 58 7.02 6.28 8.86
N TRP A 59 5.98 6.74 8.17
CA TRP A 59 6.15 7.67 7.04
C TRP A 59 6.86 8.99 7.41
N ALA A 60 6.70 9.48 8.64
CA ALA A 60 7.36 10.67 9.14
C ALA A 60 8.83 10.45 9.55
N GLU A 61 9.32 9.22 9.49
CA GLU A 61 10.66 8.79 9.92
C GLU A 61 11.56 8.39 8.75
N LYS A 62 11.06 8.53 7.52
CA LYS A 62 11.78 8.10 6.30
C LYS A 62 11.62 9.06 5.14
N THR A 63 12.56 8.96 4.19
CA THR A 63 12.48 9.64 2.90
C THR A 63 11.86 8.70 1.88
N GLY A 64 10.96 9.23 1.04
CA GLY A 64 10.35 8.45 -0.04
C GLY A 64 9.26 9.22 -0.75
N THR A 65 8.59 8.56 -1.68
CA THR A 65 7.44 9.13 -2.37
C THR A 65 6.16 8.47 -1.88
N VAL A 66 5.11 9.26 -1.70
CA VAL A 66 3.76 8.80 -1.39
C VAL A 66 2.80 9.31 -2.43
N THR A 67 1.89 8.46 -2.87
CA THR A 67 0.86 8.83 -3.84
C THR A 67 -0.50 8.78 -3.18
N ASN A 68 -1.24 9.88 -3.22
CA ASN A 68 -2.58 9.96 -2.68
C ASN A 68 -3.65 9.49 -3.70
N THR A 69 -4.88 9.44 -3.26
CA THR A 69 -6.02 9.04 -4.10
C THR A 69 -6.26 9.99 -5.28
N ASN A 70 -5.83 11.25 -5.17
CA ASN A 70 -5.90 12.22 -6.28
C ASN A 70 -4.76 12.03 -7.30
N ARG A 71 -4.00 10.95 -7.20
CA ARG A 71 -2.86 10.65 -8.09
C ARG A 71 -1.72 11.68 -7.97
N GLN A 72 -1.60 12.35 -6.86
CA GLN A 72 -0.50 13.26 -6.57
C GLN A 72 0.64 12.47 -5.94
N VAL A 73 1.76 12.41 -6.64
CA VAL A 73 3.02 11.88 -6.11
C VAL A 73 3.68 12.99 -5.30
N GLN A 74 3.93 12.71 -4.03
CA GLN A 74 4.42 13.70 -3.07
C GLN A 74 5.78 13.26 -2.51
N MET A 75 6.65 14.23 -2.27
CA MET A 75 7.93 13.98 -1.60
C MET A 75 7.72 13.89 -0.09
N GLY A 76 7.93 12.70 0.47
CA GLY A 76 8.03 12.47 1.90
C GLY A 76 9.45 12.75 2.41
N ARG A 77 9.54 13.48 3.52
CA ARG A 77 10.80 13.77 4.21
C ARG A 77 10.68 13.40 5.68
N PRO A 78 11.74 12.89 6.31
CA PRO A 78 11.70 12.57 7.73
C PRO A 78 11.56 13.85 8.55
N ALA A 79 10.65 13.85 9.50
CA ALA A 79 10.48 14.90 10.50
C ALA A 79 11.14 14.51 11.84
N ILE A 80 11.27 13.21 12.10
CA ILE A 80 11.85 12.62 13.30
C ILE A 80 12.70 11.41 12.92
N ALA A 81 13.61 11.02 13.80
CA ALA A 81 14.37 9.78 13.63
C ALA A 81 13.52 8.56 13.95
N PRO A 82 13.72 7.42 13.26
CA PRO A 82 13.04 6.18 13.59
C PRO A 82 13.41 5.71 15.01
N PRO A 83 12.48 5.14 15.78
CA PRO A 83 12.75 4.69 17.13
C PRO A 83 13.53 3.37 17.15
N GLY A 84 14.40 3.21 18.14
CA GLY A 84 15.09 1.96 18.43
C GLY A 84 15.79 1.34 17.21
N GLU A 85 15.43 0.11 16.90
CA GLU A 85 15.99 -0.64 15.77
C GLU A 85 15.14 -0.58 14.49
N ALA A 86 14.12 0.27 14.44
CA ALA A 86 13.30 0.44 13.26
C ALA A 86 14.14 0.88 12.05
N ARG A 87 13.80 0.33 10.89
CA ARG A 87 14.47 0.59 9.62
C ARG A 87 13.45 0.93 8.54
N GLU A 88 13.88 1.65 7.52
CA GLU A 88 13.04 1.95 6.37
C GLU A 88 12.66 0.68 5.60
N ASP A 89 11.40 0.58 5.16
CA ASP A 89 10.87 -0.62 4.49
C ASP A 89 11.68 -1.04 3.26
N TRP A 90 12.10 -0.06 2.44
CA TRP A 90 12.92 -0.34 1.27
C TRP A 90 14.26 -0.96 1.66
N TRP A 91 14.88 -0.48 2.75
CA TRP A 91 16.15 -1.03 3.24
C TRP A 91 15.97 -2.47 3.74
N ILE A 92 14.92 -2.75 4.51
CA ILE A 92 14.60 -4.11 4.98
C ILE A 92 14.43 -5.04 3.79
N THR A 93 13.68 -4.58 2.77
CA THR A 93 13.42 -5.36 1.54
C THR A 93 14.71 -5.65 0.77
N VAL A 94 15.58 -4.66 0.62
CA VAL A 94 16.90 -4.82 -0.04
C VAL A 94 17.78 -5.80 0.73
N GLU A 95 17.82 -5.69 2.04
CA GLU A 95 18.61 -6.60 2.88
C GLU A 95 18.08 -8.04 2.84
N LEU A 96 16.79 -8.23 2.76
CA LEU A 96 16.18 -9.54 2.55
C LEU A 96 16.54 -10.09 1.17
N ALA A 97 16.42 -9.27 0.12
CA ALA A 97 16.75 -9.64 -1.26
C ALA A 97 18.19 -10.11 -1.39
N LYS A 98 19.15 -9.39 -0.79
CA LYS A 98 20.57 -9.80 -0.75
C LYS A 98 20.77 -11.16 -0.11
N ARG A 99 20.07 -11.45 1.00
CA ARG A 99 20.16 -12.75 1.69
C ARG A 99 19.53 -13.88 0.89
N LEU A 100 18.60 -13.57 0.01
CA LEU A 100 18.00 -14.50 -0.96
C LEU A 100 18.84 -14.65 -2.23
N GLY A 101 20.00 -14.00 -2.34
CA GLY A 101 20.93 -14.11 -3.45
C GLY A 101 20.69 -13.13 -4.61
N LEU A 102 19.73 -12.19 -4.46
CA LEU A 102 19.51 -11.13 -5.44
C LEU A 102 20.62 -10.07 -5.35
N GLN A 103 21.06 -9.58 -6.51
CA GLN A 103 22.17 -8.62 -6.60
C GLN A 103 21.65 -7.16 -6.52
N TRP A 104 20.81 -6.88 -5.53
CA TRP A 104 20.31 -5.53 -5.32
C TRP A 104 21.33 -4.67 -4.59
N SER A 105 21.62 -3.50 -5.15
CA SER A 105 22.64 -2.57 -4.64
C SER A 105 22.11 -1.19 -4.30
N TYR A 106 20.78 -1.04 -4.17
CA TYR A 106 20.17 0.23 -3.83
C TYR A 106 20.69 0.76 -2.50
N THR A 107 21.03 2.04 -2.49
CA THR A 107 21.55 2.76 -1.34
C THR A 107 20.63 3.90 -0.90
N HIS A 108 19.67 4.27 -1.76
CA HIS A 108 18.73 5.35 -1.52
C HIS A 108 17.40 5.10 -2.24
N PRO A 109 16.25 5.50 -1.68
CA PRO A 109 14.94 5.27 -2.31
C PRO A 109 14.77 5.97 -3.67
N ARG A 110 15.56 7.00 -3.97
CA ARG A 110 15.61 7.62 -5.31
C ARG A 110 15.96 6.62 -6.42
N GLU A 111 16.83 5.66 -6.12
CA GLU A 111 17.25 4.64 -7.10
C GLU A 111 16.12 3.66 -7.37
N VAL A 112 15.38 3.29 -6.32
CA VAL A 112 14.17 2.47 -6.44
C VAL A 112 13.10 3.21 -7.23
N PHE A 113 12.88 4.49 -6.95
CA PHE A 113 11.91 5.32 -7.69
C PHE A 113 12.29 5.48 -9.16
N ALA A 114 13.58 5.64 -9.46
CA ALA A 114 14.08 5.74 -10.83
C ALA A 114 13.80 4.45 -11.64
N GLU A 115 13.92 3.28 -11.02
CA GLU A 115 13.59 2.00 -11.67
C GLU A 115 12.08 1.80 -11.78
N MET A 116 11.30 2.16 -10.75
CA MET A 116 9.84 2.11 -10.76
C MET A 116 9.25 2.89 -11.94
N LYS A 117 9.80 4.06 -12.25
CA LYS A 117 9.41 4.89 -13.41
C LYS A 117 9.55 4.15 -14.75
N GLN A 118 10.54 3.28 -14.90
CA GLN A 118 10.75 2.52 -16.12
C GLN A 118 9.64 1.49 -16.35
N SER A 119 9.03 1.01 -15.28
CA SER A 119 7.90 0.07 -15.33
C SER A 119 6.54 0.74 -15.37
N MET A 120 6.46 2.00 -14.91
CA MET A 120 5.22 2.78 -14.82
C MET A 120 5.27 4.02 -15.71
N LYS A 121 4.83 3.88 -16.95
CA LYS A 121 4.84 4.97 -17.95
C LYS A 121 4.14 6.25 -17.46
N SER A 122 3.13 6.15 -16.61
CA SER A 122 2.44 7.30 -16.03
C SER A 122 3.31 8.16 -15.10
N LEU A 123 4.45 7.62 -14.62
CA LEU A 123 5.41 8.32 -13.78
C LEU A 123 6.65 8.80 -14.55
N GLU A 124 6.74 8.53 -15.85
CA GLU A 124 7.96 8.74 -16.65
C GLU A 124 8.55 10.14 -16.51
N ASN A 125 7.70 11.16 -16.49
CA ASN A 125 8.09 12.58 -16.43
C ASN A 125 8.13 13.15 -14.99
N ILE A 126 7.97 12.31 -13.97
CA ILE A 126 8.07 12.70 -12.57
C ILE A 126 9.43 12.24 -12.06
N THR A 127 10.39 13.16 -12.00
CA THR A 127 11.73 12.87 -11.52
C THR A 127 11.83 13.10 -10.01
N TRP A 128 12.83 12.49 -9.38
CA TRP A 128 13.10 12.72 -7.96
C TRP A 128 13.46 14.18 -7.70
N GLU A 129 14.28 14.76 -8.55
CA GLU A 129 14.71 16.17 -8.50
C GLU A 129 13.52 17.11 -8.64
N ARG A 130 12.59 16.78 -9.51
CA ARG A 130 11.33 17.51 -9.67
C ARG A 130 10.50 17.47 -8.39
N LEU A 131 10.36 16.31 -7.77
CA LEU A 131 9.64 16.17 -6.50
C LEU A 131 10.35 16.90 -5.34
N GLU A 132 11.68 16.95 -5.35
CA GLU A 132 12.43 17.75 -4.37
C GLU A 132 12.15 19.24 -4.48
N SER A 133 11.96 19.77 -5.70
CA SER A 133 11.70 21.19 -5.95
C SER A 133 10.22 21.57 -5.86
N GLU A 134 9.32 20.75 -6.42
CA GLU A 134 7.90 21.05 -6.51
C GLU A 134 7.08 20.48 -5.33
N ASN A 135 7.65 19.51 -4.60
CA ASN A 135 7.05 18.73 -3.51
C ASN A 135 5.91 17.79 -3.95
N VAL A 136 5.14 18.11 -4.98
CA VAL A 136 4.01 17.31 -5.45
C VAL A 136 3.83 17.48 -6.96
N VAL A 137 3.60 16.36 -7.65
CA VAL A 137 3.25 16.32 -9.07
C VAL A 137 2.13 15.31 -9.28
N ALA A 138 1.09 15.68 -10.00
CA ALA A 138 0.01 14.74 -10.37
C ALA A 138 0.42 13.89 -11.58
N TYR A 139 0.05 12.61 -11.59
CA TYR A 139 0.24 11.76 -12.75
C TYR A 139 -1.11 11.47 -13.46
N PRO A 140 -1.11 11.24 -14.79
CA PRO A 140 0.02 11.30 -15.68
C PRO A 140 0.52 12.74 -15.88
N SER A 141 1.83 12.87 -16.11
CA SER A 141 2.47 14.12 -16.51
C SER A 141 3.06 13.91 -17.90
N LEU A 142 2.68 14.75 -18.87
CA LEU A 142 2.99 14.55 -20.29
C LEU A 142 4.45 14.91 -20.61
N ASP A 143 5.00 15.85 -19.87
CA ASP A 143 6.41 16.25 -19.92
C ASP A 143 6.86 16.75 -18.54
N GLU A 144 8.14 17.11 -18.41
CA GLU A 144 8.73 17.56 -17.14
C GLU A 144 8.20 18.92 -16.65
N SER A 145 7.54 19.69 -17.50
CA SER A 145 6.93 20.99 -17.15
C SER A 145 5.43 20.91 -16.89
N ASP A 146 4.79 19.79 -17.27
CA ASP A 146 3.37 19.57 -17.07
C ASP A 146 3.06 19.31 -15.59
N PRO A 147 2.23 20.14 -14.92
CA PRO A 147 1.86 19.94 -13.52
C PRO A 147 1.08 18.65 -13.25
N GLY A 148 0.76 17.92 -14.31
CA GLY A 148 -0.02 16.69 -14.30
C GLY A 148 -1.49 16.91 -14.62
N GLN A 149 -2.19 15.81 -14.86
CA GLN A 149 -3.58 15.82 -15.30
C GLN A 149 -4.55 15.77 -14.13
N PRO A 150 -5.27 16.85 -13.79
CA PRO A 150 -6.24 16.84 -12.68
C PRO A 150 -7.42 15.88 -12.97
N ILE A 151 -7.80 15.78 -14.25
CA ILE A 151 -8.84 14.85 -14.72
C ILE A 151 -8.24 13.98 -15.80
N VAL A 152 -8.28 12.66 -15.61
CA VAL A 152 -7.82 11.72 -16.63
C VAL A 152 -8.88 11.52 -17.72
N PHE A 153 -8.41 11.14 -18.91
CA PHE A 153 -9.27 10.85 -20.06
C PHE A 153 -10.10 12.05 -20.56
N GLY A 154 -9.63 13.29 -20.33
CA GLY A 154 -10.29 14.50 -20.81
C GLY A 154 -10.41 14.53 -22.35
N ASP A 155 -9.40 14.03 -23.04
CA ASP A 155 -9.34 13.98 -24.51
C ASP A 155 -9.84 12.64 -25.10
N GLY A 156 -10.36 11.75 -24.26
CA GLY A 156 -10.85 10.43 -24.66
C GLY A 156 -10.17 9.27 -23.92
N PHE A 157 -10.61 8.07 -24.19
CA PHE A 157 -10.09 6.86 -23.58
C PHE A 157 -9.02 6.19 -24.47
N PRO A 158 -7.94 5.63 -23.92
CA PRO A 158 -6.86 5.03 -24.71
C PRO A 158 -7.24 3.69 -25.35
N ARG A 159 -8.41 3.17 -25.04
CA ARG A 159 -8.95 1.91 -25.56
C ARG A 159 -10.33 2.14 -26.17
N PHE A 160 -10.86 1.12 -26.86
CA PHE A 160 -12.21 1.14 -27.42
C PHE A 160 -12.47 2.32 -28.37
N GLU A 161 -11.49 2.65 -29.22
CA GLU A 161 -11.61 3.73 -30.19
C GLU A 161 -11.95 5.10 -29.56
N GLY A 162 -11.36 5.38 -28.40
CA GLY A 162 -11.57 6.63 -27.69
C GLY A 162 -12.83 6.68 -26.82
N ARG A 163 -13.56 5.58 -26.69
CA ARG A 163 -14.80 5.51 -25.91
C ARG A 163 -14.65 4.72 -24.62
N ALA A 164 -15.43 5.07 -23.61
CA ALA A 164 -15.59 4.25 -22.43
C ALA A 164 -16.49 3.04 -22.74
N LYS A 165 -16.21 1.91 -22.11
CA LYS A 165 -17.06 0.73 -22.13
C LYS A 165 -17.89 0.68 -20.86
N PHE A 166 -19.22 0.71 -21.00
CA PHE A 166 -20.12 0.38 -19.90
C PHE A 166 -20.21 -1.13 -19.74
N THR A 167 -19.98 -1.60 -18.55
CA THR A 167 -20.20 -3.01 -18.20
C THR A 167 -21.43 -3.09 -17.32
N PRO A 168 -22.51 -3.75 -17.77
CA PRO A 168 -23.68 -3.91 -16.93
C PRO A 168 -23.33 -4.80 -15.74
N ALA A 169 -23.81 -4.42 -14.56
CA ALA A 169 -23.67 -5.19 -13.34
C ALA A 169 -25.06 -5.58 -12.82
N ASN A 170 -25.20 -6.83 -12.40
CA ASN A 170 -26.38 -7.26 -11.69
C ASN A 170 -26.28 -6.81 -10.23
N LEU A 171 -27.38 -6.29 -9.71
CA LEU A 171 -27.49 -6.03 -8.29
C LEU A 171 -27.58 -7.37 -7.54
N VAL A 172 -26.66 -7.57 -6.63
CA VAL A 172 -26.64 -8.73 -5.74
C VAL A 172 -26.90 -8.23 -4.32
N SER A 173 -27.84 -8.88 -3.64
CA SER A 173 -28.12 -8.56 -2.25
C SER A 173 -26.89 -8.88 -1.36
N PRO A 174 -26.69 -8.16 -0.24
CA PRO A 174 -25.71 -8.53 0.77
C PRO A 174 -25.90 -9.99 1.23
N ALA A 175 -24.80 -10.62 1.65
CA ALA A 175 -24.85 -11.98 2.19
C ALA A 175 -25.70 -12.07 3.47
N GLU A 176 -25.70 -11.01 4.26
CA GLU A 176 -26.57 -10.81 5.43
C GLU A 176 -27.61 -9.74 5.13
N MET A 177 -28.88 -10.11 5.24
CA MET A 177 -30.02 -9.22 5.12
C MET A 177 -30.58 -8.94 6.51
N PRO A 178 -31.23 -7.75 6.72
CA PRO A 178 -31.93 -7.49 7.97
C PRO A 178 -32.94 -8.57 8.29
N ASP A 179 -33.03 -8.92 9.56
CA ASP A 179 -34.03 -9.84 10.13
C ASP A 179 -34.66 -9.23 11.38
N ASP A 180 -35.49 -9.98 12.09
CA ASP A 180 -36.23 -9.52 13.27
C ASP A 180 -35.29 -9.22 14.45
N ASP A 181 -34.16 -9.92 14.56
CA ASP A 181 -33.16 -9.74 15.61
C ASP A 181 -32.18 -8.60 15.26
N TYR A 182 -31.87 -8.43 13.96
CA TYR A 182 -30.99 -7.40 13.42
C TYR A 182 -31.68 -6.59 12.31
N PRO A 183 -32.60 -5.67 12.66
CA PRO A 183 -33.46 -5.00 11.68
C PRO A 183 -32.77 -3.87 10.89
N MET A 184 -31.49 -3.63 11.11
CA MET A 184 -30.76 -2.53 10.47
C MET A 184 -29.52 -3.03 9.73
N ILE A 185 -29.22 -2.39 8.60
CA ILE A 185 -27.94 -2.55 7.90
C ILE A 185 -26.96 -1.49 8.43
N MET A 186 -25.85 -1.94 9.00
CA MET A 186 -24.74 -1.07 9.33
C MET A 186 -23.88 -0.84 8.08
N THR A 187 -23.84 0.40 7.60
CA THR A 187 -22.89 0.79 6.54
C THR A 187 -21.70 1.47 7.18
N THR A 188 -20.50 1.01 6.88
CA THR A 188 -19.26 1.65 7.31
C THR A 188 -18.62 2.31 6.10
N VAL A 189 -18.12 3.54 6.30
CA VAL A 189 -17.28 4.20 5.32
C VAL A 189 -15.84 4.02 5.78
N SER A 190 -15.34 2.79 5.71
CA SER A 190 -14.04 2.39 6.24
C SER A 190 -12.90 3.28 5.71
N TYR A 191 -12.96 3.66 4.45
CA TYR A 191 -11.98 4.56 3.85
C TYR A 191 -11.98 5.96 4.49
N THR A 192 -13.13 6.51 4.83
CA THR A 192 -13.24 7.82 5.47
C THR A 192 -12.94 7.73 6.97
N HIS A 193 -13.40 6.68 7.63
CA HIS A 193 -13.25 6.53 9.08
C HIS A 193 -11.84 6.10 9.48
N LEU A 194 -11.21 5.18 8.77
CA LEU A 194 -9.84 4.75 9.05
C LEU A 194 -8.84 5.88 8.79
N ARG A 195 -9.00 6.65 7.73
CA ARG A 195 -8.13 7.79 7.45
C ARG A 195 -8.40 9.03 8.30
N ALA A 196 -9.58 9.21 8.83
CA ALA A 196 -9.86 10.29 9.77
C ALA A 196 -9.13 10.11 11.11
N HIS A 197 -8.77 8.87 11.47
CA HIS A 197 -7.97 8.56 12.65
C HIS A 197 -6.47 8.60 12.41
N GLU A 198 -6.01 8.50 11.17
CA GLU A 198 -4.60 8.61 10.80
C GLU A 198 -4.09 10.05 10.69
N THR A 199 -4.98 11.03 10.77
CA THR A 199 -4.65 12.47 10.64
C THR A 199 -4.61 13.24 11.96
N ILE A 200 -4.58 12.54 13.09
CA ILE A 200 -4.42 13.17 14.41
C ILE A 200 -3.06 12.84 14.99
#